data_e95d6d16f74abd465fc1469cfad24f41
#
_entry.id   e95d6d16f74abd465fc1469cfad24f41
#
_cell.length_a   1.000
_cell.length_b   1.000
_cell.length_c   1.000
_cell.angle_alpha   90.00
_cell.angle_beta   90.00
_cell.angle_gamma   90.00
#
_symmetry.space_group_name_H-M   'P 1'
#
loop_
_entity.id
_entity.type
_entity.pdbx_description
1 polymer ?
#
loop_
_entity_poly.entity_id
_entity_poly.type
_entity_poly.pdbx_seq_one_letter_code
_entity_poly.pdbx_strand_id
1 'polypeptide(L)'
;MHCELKLMIRKATHNDIPRILELLSQVNDVHAEGRPDFFIKGKRKYNEEDLLKIINDDTTPVFVYVGTRLVTSESGTRQSMSELGTRQATSVQGYAFCVIQDLSQCDNLRPDKSLYIDDICVDENYRRHGVGKRLYEHVLQFANEEKCFNITLNVWAKNPSAQAFYESMGMTVQKVCMEQIISSK
;
A
#
# COMPACT_ATOMS: atom_id res chain seq x y z
N MET A 1 -11.86 -22.87 22.37
CA MET A 1 -10.80 -21.86 22.33
C MET A 1 -10.76 -21.32 20.91
N HIS A 2 -11.37 -20.13 20.67
CA HIS A 2 -11.29 -19.45 19.38
C HIS A 2 -9.89 -18.85 19.29
N CYS A 3 -9.07 -19.35 18.37
CA CYS A 3 -7.82 -18.69 17.99
C CYS A 3 -8.23 -17.46 17.19
N GLU A 4 -8.27 -16.28 17.82
CA GLU A 4 -8.44 -15.02 17.12
C GLU A 4 -7.28 -14.88 16.13
N LEU A 5 -7.62 -14.94 14.86
CA LEU A 5 -6.73 -14.58 13.74
C LEU A 5 -6.26 -13.14 13.96
N LYS A 6 -5.08 -12.97 14.52
CA LYS A 6 -4.51 -11.65 14.81
C LYS A 6 -4.16 -10.98 13.48
N LEU A 7 -5.16 -10.35 12.88
CA LEU A 7 -4.97 -9.42 11.77
C LEU A 7 -4.17 -8.23 12.34
N MET A 8 -2.98 -7.97 11.81
CA MET A 8 -2.10 -6.96 12.36
C MET A 8 -1.61 -6.00 11.29
N ILE A 9 -1.80 -4.71 11.54
CA ILE A 9 -1.09 -3.66 10.81
C ILE A 9 0.10 -3.24 11.67
N ARG A 10 1.26 -3.12 11.04
CA ARG A 10 2.51 -2.70 11.68
C ARG A 10 3.41 -1.96 10.69
N LYS A 11 4.43 -1.28 11.19
CA LYS A 11 5.52 -0.80 10.34
C LYS A 11 6.16 -1.98 9.59
N ALA A 12 6.54 -1.75 8.35
CA ALA A 12 7.28 -2.71 7.54
C ALA A 12 8.68 -2.94 8.10
N THR A 13 9.20 -4.13 7.84
CA THR A 13 10.57 -4.52 8.17
C THR A 13 11.29 -5.02 6.93
N HIS A 14 12.59 -5.20 7.00
CA HIS A 14 13.39 -5.75 5.90
C HIS A 14 12.85 -7.10 5.39
N ASN A 15 12.28 -7.92 6.27
CA ASN A 15 11.71 -9.23 5.90
C ASN A 15 10.46 -9.13 5.02
N ASP A 16 9.82 -7.97 4.97
CA ASP A 16 8.62 -7.74 4.16
C ASP A 16 8.96 -7.32 2.72
N ILE A 17 10.22 -6.91 2.46
CA ILE A 17 10.66 -6.35 1.16
C ILE A 17 10.33 -7.26 -0.01
N PRO A 18 10.63 -8.58 0.01
CA PRO A 18 10.32 -9.43 -1.14
C PRO A 18 8.85 -9.39 -1.51
N ARG A 19 7.95 -9.42 -0.50
CA ARG A 19 6.52 -9.39 -0.74
C ARG A 19 6.01 -8.01 -1.15
N ILE A 20 6.58 -6.94 -0.61
CA ILE A 20 6.28 -5.57 -1.05
C ILE A 20 6.66 -5.38 -2.52
N LEU A 21 7.79 -5.91 -2.98
CA LEU A 21 8.22 -5.86 -4.38
C LEU A 21 7.24 -6.56 -5.34
N GLU A 22 6.63 -7.68 -4.92
CA GLU A 22 5.59 -8.35 -5.69
C GLU A 22 4.33 -7.47 -5.81
N LEU A 23 3.89 -6.86 -4.71
CA LEU A 23 2.73 -5.97 -4.68
C LEU A 23 2.96 -4.69 -5.50
N LEU A 24 4.19 -4.13 -5.48
CA LEU A 24 4.58 -3.00 -6.34
C LEU A 24 4.49 -3.33 -7.83
N SER A 25 4.76 -4.58 -8.22
CA SER A 25 4.54 -5.03 -9.60
C SER A 25 3.05 -5.05 -9.94
N GLN A 26 2.19 -5.58 -9.05
CA GLN A 26 0.74 -5.62 -9.26
C GLN A 26 0.14 -4.22 -9.44
N VAL A 27 0.54 -3.24 -8.62
CA VAL A 27 0.00 -1.87 -8.73
C VAL A 27 0.51 -1.17 -9.98
N ASN A 28 1.78 -1.38 -10.37
CA ASN A 28 2.30 -0.82 -11.61
C ASN A 28 1.58 -1.37 -12.85
N ASP A 29 1.22 -2.66 -12.85
CA ASP A 29 0.48 -3.27 -13.95
C ASP A 29 -0.92 -2.65 -14.12
N VAL A 30 -1.61 -2.35 -13.01
CA VAL A 30 -2.88 -1.59 -13.04
C VAL A 30 -2.69 -0.20 -13.64
N HIS A 31 -1.61 0.50 -13.30
CA HIS A 31 -1.29 1.81 -13.88
C HIS A 31 -0.95 1.70 -15.36
N ALA A 32 -0.17 0.68 -15.77
CA ALA A 32 0.19 0.44 -17.15
C ALA A 32 -1.02 0.08 -18.04
N GLU A 33 -2.04 -0.57 -17.50
CA GLU A 33 -3.31 -0.80 -18.22
C GLU A 33 -4.08 0.50 -18.46
N GLY A 34 -4.08 1.42 -17.49
CA GLY A 34 -4.75 2.72 -17.61
C GLY A 34 -3.98 3.75 -18.45
N ARG A 35 -2.64 3.71 -18.40
CA ARG A 35 -1.72 4.67 -19.03
C ARG A 35 -0.50 3.94 -19.62
N PRO A 36 -0.69 3.14 -20.67
CA PRO A 36 0.42 2.42 -21.35
C PRO A 36 1.41 3.36 -22.04
N ASP A 37 1.01 4.60 -22.29
CA ASP A 37 1.85 5.69 -22.79
C ASP A 37 2.81 6.23 -21.72
N PHE A 38 2.56 5.98 -20.45
CA PHE A 38 3.29 6.55 -19.32
C PHE A 38 4.00 5.48 -18.46
N PHE A 39 3.36 4.33 -18.24
CA PHE A 39 3.89 3.24 -17.42
C PHE A 39 4.39 2.08 -18.26
N ILE A 40 5.50 1.48 -17.85
CA ILE A 40 6.05 0.26 -18.48
C ILE A 40 5.56 -0.95 -17.68
N LYS A 41 4.79 -1.82 -18.32
CA LYS A 41 4.29 -3.06 -17.72
C LYS A 41 5.44 -3.94 -17.22
N GLY A 42 5.26 -4.59 -16.07
CA GLY A 42 6.25 -5.47 -15.45
C GLY A 42 7.42 -4.73 -14.78
N LYS A 43 7.41 -3.40 -14.73
CA LYS A 43 8.37 -2.61 -13.95
C LYS A 43 7.83 -2.33 -12.55
N ARG A 44 8.66 -1.74 -11.70
CA ARG A 44 8.34 -1.38 -10.31
C ARG A 44 8.84 0.02 -10.02
N LYS A 45 8.15 0.73 -9.14
CA LYS A 45 8.53 2.09 -8.72
C LYS A 45 9.83 2.09 -7.92
N TYR A 46 10.03 1.07 -7.08
CA TYR A 46 11.17 0.94 -6.17
C TYR A 46 11.87 -0.41 -6.37
N ASN A 47 13.18 -0.44 -6.19
CA ASN A 47 13.99 -1.64 -6.06
C ASN A 47 14.22 -1.99 -4.56
N GLU A 48 14.98 -3.04 -4.28
CA GLU A 48 15.27 -3.49 -2.91
C GLU A 48 16.07 -2.46 -2.11
N GLU A 49 17.07 -1.82 -2.72
CA GLU A 49 17.90 -0.80 -2.07
C GLU A 49 17.08 0.45 -1.72
N ASP A 50 16.16 0.85 -2.62
CA ASP A 50 15.24 1.96 -2.38
C ASP A 50 14.33 1.65 -1.19
N LEU A 51 13.78 0.43 -1.13
CA LEU A 51 12.92 0.01 -0.02
C LEU A 51 13.65 -0.05 1.30
N LEU A 52 14.92 -0.50 1.31
CA LEU A 52 15.75 -0.48 2.51
C LEU A 52 15.93 0.95 3.06
N LYS A 53 16.15 1.93 2.18
CA LYS A 53 16.27 3.34 2.58
C LYS A 53 14.95 3.87 3.11
N ILE A 54 13.84 3.62 2.39
CA ILE A 54 12.51 4.10 2.75
C ILE A 54 12.07 3.53 4.11
N ILE A 55 12.26 2.23 4.35
CA ILE A 55 11.84 1.58 5.60
C ILE A 55 12.65 2.08 6.82
N ASN A 56 13.91 2.51 6.61
CA ASN A 56 14.78 3.02 7.66
C ASN A 56 14.65 4.54 7.90
N ASP A 57 13.81 5.23 7.13
CA ASP A 57 13.58 6.67 7.26
C ASP A 57 12.26 6.92 7.99
N ASP A 58 12.33 7.54 9.16
CA ASP A 58 11.15 7.86 9.98
C ASP A 58 10.21 8.87 9.31
N THR A 59 10.67 9.63 8.32
CA THR A 59 9.84 10.57 7.56
C THR A 59 9.04 9.88 6.45
N THR A 60 9.37 8.63 6.12
CA THR A 60 8.70 7.82 5.09
C THR A 60 8.14 6.51 5.65
N PRO A 61 7.21 6.56 6.62
CA PRO A 61 6.69 5.34 7.24
C PRO A 61 5.96 4.45 6.25
N VAL A 62 6.29 3.16 6.29
CA VAL A 62 5.63 2.11 5.50
C VAL A 62 4.86 1.19 6.45
N PHE A 63 3.57 1.02 6.20
CA PHE A 63 2.72 0.10 6.97
C PHE A 63 2.37 -1.11 6.13
N VAL A 64 2.36 -2.29 6.76
CA VAL A 64 1.94 -3.55 6.12
C VAL A 64 0.77 -4.15 6.87
N TYR A 65 -0.20 -4.65 6.12
CA TYR A 65 -1.27 -5.49 6.64
C TYR A 65 -0.85 -6.95 6.53
N VAL A 66 -0.73 -7.62 7.67
CA VAL A 66 -0.33 -9.03 7.75
C VAL A 66 -1.54 -9.86 8.10
N GLY A 67 -1.87 -10.79 7.24
CA GLY A 67 -2.95 -11.74 7.44
C GLY A 67 -2.47 -13.18 7.35
N THR A 68 -3.32 -14.12 7.78
CA THR A 68 -3.04 -15.56 7.69
C THR A 68 -3.40 -16.09 6.31
N ARG A 69 -2.50 -16.87 5.72
CA ARG A 69 -2.76 -17.66 4.51
C ARG A 69 -2.87 -19.12 4.90
N LEU A 70 -3.94 -19.77 4.46
CA LEU A 70 -4.01 -21.23 4.49
C LEU A 70 -3.08 -21.76 3.41
N VAL A 71 -1.97 -22.38 3.79
CA VAL A 71 -1.08 -23.05 2.85
C VAL A 71 -1.53 -24.48 2.75
N THR A 72 -2.21 -24.84 1.65
CA THR A 72 -2.36 -26.23 1.26
C THR A 72 -1.04 -26.66 0.62
N SER A 73 -0.35 -27.59 1.24
CA SER A 73 0.87 -28.17 0.66
C SER A 73 0.50 -29.01 -0.55
N GLU A 74 0.65 -28.46 -1.77
CA GLU A 74 0.76 -29.25 -2.98
C GLU A 74 2.21 -29.74 -3.10
N SER A 75 2.52 -30.85 -2.48
CA SER A 75 3.68 -31.65 -2.89
C SER A 75 3.23 -33.09 -3.04
N GLY A 76 3.18 -33.51 -4.30
CA GLY A 76 2.91 -34.89 -4.67
C GLY A 76 3.99 -35.83 -4.14
N THR A 77 3.67 -36.51 -3.06
CA THR A 77 4.17 -37.85 -2.75
C THR A 77 3.21 -38.49 -1.77
N ARG A 78 2.65 -39.64 -2.17
CA ARG A 78 1.79 -40.47 -1.32
C ARG A 78 2.56 -40.90 -0.09
N GLN A 79 2.31 -40.26 1.06
CA GLN A 79 2.61 -40.81 2.38
C GLN A 79 1.48 -40.46 3.33
N SER A 80 0.99 -41.49 3.99
CA SER A 80 0.02 -41.62 5.09
C SER A 80 -0.72 -40.36 5.61
N MET A 81 -2.05 -40.45 5.55
CA MET A 81 -3.06 -39.44 5.95
C MET A 81 -3.19 -39.25 7.49
N SER A 82 -2.14 -39.03 8.22
CA SER A 82 -2.26 -38.82 9.68
C SER A 82 -1.63 -37.54 10.24
N GLU A 83 -0.95 -36.72 9.41
CA GLU A 83 -0.36 -35.45 9.88
C GLU A 83 -0.54 -34.31 8.85
N LEU A 84 -1.78 -34.02 8.44
CA LEU A 84 -2.05 -32.77 7.70
C LEU A 84 -2.14 -31.61 8.71
N GLY A 85 -1.01 -31.18 9.22
CA GLY A 85 -0.88 -29.94 9.96
C GLY A 85 -1.06 -28.77 9.00
N THR A 86 -2.24 -28.14 8.99
CA THR A 86 -2.46 -26.88 8.30
C THR A 86 -1.52 -25.83 8.89
N ARG A 87 -0.35 -25.63 8.29
CA ARG A 87 0.55 -24.55 8.65
C ARG A 87 -0.08 -23.22 8.25
N GLN A 88 -0.50 -22.44 9.22
CA GLN A 88 -0.88 -21.06 9.01
C GLN A 88 0.40 -20.23 8.80
N ALA A 89 0.66 -19.83 7.57
CA ALA A 89 1.70 -18.87 7.28
C ALA A 89 1.11 -17.46 7.26
N THR A 90 1.72 -16.53 7.95
CA THR A 90 1.38 -15.11 7.85
C THR A 90 2.05 -14.52 6.62
N SER A 91 1.32 -13.70 5.86
CA SER A 91 1.88 -12.98 4.72
C SER A 91 1.37 -11.55 4.66
N VAL A 92 2.17 -10.65 4.08
CA VAL A 92 1.74 -9.29 3.77
C VAL A 92 0.70 -9.36 2.65
N GLN A 93 -0.49 -8.84 2.91
CA GLN A 93 -1.64 -8.80 2.00
C GLN A 93 -1.90 -7.41 1.41
N GLY A 94 -1.20 -6.41 1.92
CA GLY A 94 -1.25 -5.04 1.45
C GLY A 94 -0.28 -4.15 2.20
N TYR A 95 -0.02 -2.98 1.65
CA TYR A 95 0.86 -1.97 2.24
C TYR A 95 0.30 -0.55 2.04
N ALA A 96 0.83 0.40 2.81
CA ALA A 96 0.69 1.83 2.60
C ALA A 96 2.06 2.50 2.77
N PHE A 97 2.52 3.18 1.73
CA PHE A 97 3.70 4.06 1.77
C PHE A 97 3.23 5.48 2.07
N CYS A 98 3.83 6.09 3.07
CA CYS A 98 3.51 7.44 3.48
C CYS A 98 4.76 8.31 3.52
N VAL A 99 4.57 9.62 3.40
CA VAL A 99 5.62 10.63 3.54
C VAL A 99 5.11 11.72 4.46
N ILE A 100 5.82 11.98 5.56
CA ILE A 100 5.57 13.12 6.41
C ILE A 100 6.20 14.35 5.73
N GLN A 101 5.36 15.29 5.31
CA GLN A 101 5.77 16.54 4.68
C GLN A 101 5.86 17.63 5.75
N ASP A 102 7.07 18.11 5.99
CA ASP A 102 7.30 19.29 6.82
C ASP A 102 7.03 20.55 5.98
N LEU A 103 6.04 21.31 6.38
CA LEU A 103 5.59 22.54 5.74
C LEU A 103 5.97 23.78 6.56
N SER A 104 6.63 23.61 7.70
CA SER A 104 6.99 24.70 8.64
C SER A 104 7.88 25.78 8.03
N GLN A 105 8.62 25.43 6.97
CA GLN A 105 9.49 26.36 6.24
C GLN A 105 8.76 27.14 5.13
N CYS A 106 7.45 26.94 4.98
CA CYS A 106 6.65 27.61 3.97
C CYS A 106 5.86 28.77 4.59
N ASP A 107 6.42 29.98 4.57
CA ASP A 107 5.85 31.17 5.20
C ASP A 107 4.42 31.53 4.74
N ASN A 108 3.98 31.02 3.59
CA ASN A 108 2.66 31.25 3.02
C ASN A 108 1.64 30.15 3.37
N LEU A 109 2.03 29.11 4.11
CA LEU A 109 1.16 28.03 4.56
C LEU A 109 0.86 28.15 6.07
N ARG A 110 -0.34 27.79 6.46
CA ARG A 110 -0.72 27.76 7.88
C ARG A 110 -0.36 26.43 8.56
N PRO A 111 -0.54 25.24 7.90
CA PRO A 111 -0.20 23.97 8.53
C PRO A 111 1.30 23.71 8.49
N ASP A 112 1.82 23.18 9.60
CA ASP A 112 3.24 22.83 9.74
C ASP A 112 3.56 21.44 9.16
N LYS A 113 2.59 20.55 9.11
CA LYS A 113 2.79 19.15 8.72
C LYS A 113 1.60 18.58 7.95
N SER A 114 1.88 17.80 6.91
CA SER A 114 0.91 17.02 6.15
C SER A 114 1.40 15.58 5.98
N LEU A 115 0.50 14.62 5.90
CA LEU A 115 0.84 13.24 5.53
C LEU A 115 0.46 13.00 4.07
N TYR A 116 1.40 12.57 3.25
CA TYR A 116 1.15 12.18 1.88
C TYR A 116 1.17 10.66 1.76
N ILE A 117 0.09 10.06 1.24
CA ILE A 117 0.07 8.65 0.85
C ILE A 117 0.66 8.57 -0.54
N ASP A 118 1.90 8.04 -0.63
CA ASP A 118 2.61 7.88 -1.89
C ASP A 118 2.09 6.69 -2.71
N ASP A 119 1.72 5.62 -2.01
CA ASP A 119 1.13 4.43 -2.62
C ASP A 119 0.40 3.59 -1.56
N ILE A 120 -0.72 2.99 -1.96
CA ILE A 120 -1.45 2.00 -1.18
C ILE A 120 -1.89 0.86 -2.10
N CYS A 121 -1.51 -0.34 -1.74
CA CYS A 121 -1.82 -1.53 -2.51
C CYS A 121 -2.39 -2.63 -1.64
N VAL A 122 -3.38 -3.33 -2.18
CA VAL A 122 -3.91 -4.59 -1.64
C VAL A 122 -3.74 -5.65 -2.70
N ASP A 123 -3.14 -6.77 -2.30
CA ASP A 123 -3.02 -7.96 -3.13
C ASP A 123 -4.37 -8.31 -3.76
N GLU A 124 -4.39 -8.59 -5.05
CA GLU A 124 -5.62 -8.87 -5.83
C GLU A 124 -6.48 -9.96 -5.20
N ASN A 125 -5.85 -10.99 -4.58
CA ASN A 125 -6.54 -12.10 -3.93
C ASN A 125 -7.19 -11.72 -2.57
N TYR A 126 -6.87 -10.54 -2.02
CA TYR A 126 -7.38 -10.06 -0.74
C TYR A 126 -8.17 -8.75 -0.86
N ARG A 127 -8.43 -8.29 -2.10
CA ARG A 127 -9.32 -7.15 -2.35
C ARG A 127 -10.75 -7.47 -1.90
N ARG A 128 -11.51 -6.44 -1.54
CA ARG A 128 -12.90 -6.53 -1.04
C ARG A 128 -13.07 -7.25 0.31
N HIS A 129 -11.98 -7.57 1.01
CA HIS A 129 -11.99 -8.13 2.36
C HIS A 129 -11.71 -7.07 3.46
N GLY A 130 -11.81 -5.80 3.11
CA GLY A 130 -11.62 -4.68 4.06
C GLY A 130 -10.16 -4.33 4.35
N VAL A 131 -9.18 -4.96 3.69
CA VAL A 131 -7.74 -4.71 3.91
C VAL A 131 -7.39 -3.26 3.64
N GLY A 132 -7.80 -2.70 2.49
CA GLY A 132 -7.53 -1.30 2.13
C GLY A 132 -8.14 -0.30 3.12
N LYS A 133 -9.38 -0.55 3.56
CA LYS A 133 -10.05 0.29 4.57
C LYS A 133 -9.25 0.30 5.87
N ARG A 134 -8.84 -0.85 6.37
CA ARG A 134 -8.06 -0.95 7.62
C ARG A 134 -6.69 -0.29 7.51
N LEU A 135 -6.00 -0.43 6.36
CA LEU A 135 -4.74 0.28 6.11
C LEU A 135 -4.95 1.78 6.14
N TYR A 136 -5.99 2.29 5.46
CA TYR A 136 -6.30 3.72 5.46
C TYR A 136 -6.66 4.24 6.86
N GLU A 137 -7.50 3.51 7.62
CA GLU A 137 -7.86 3.85 9.00
C GLU A 137 -6.62 3.90 9.90
N HIS A 138 -5.67 2.98 9.72
CA HIS A 138 -4.40 3.01 10.45
C HIS A 138 -3.53 4.22 10.07
N VAL A 139 -3.45 4.55 8.79
CA VAL A 139 -2.75 5.75 8.30
C VAL A 139 -3.40 7.02 8.86
N LEU A 140 -4.73 7.07 8.92
CA LEU A 140 -5.47 8.20 9.52
C LEU A 140 -5.17 8.35 11.01
N GLN A 141 -5.14 7.24 11.76
CA GLN A 141 -4.74 7.25 13.16
C GLN A 141 -3.31 7.75 13.33
N PHE A 142 -2.37 7.23 12.55
CA PHE A 142 -0.97 7.66 12.55
C PHE A 142 -0.82 9.16 12.24
N ALA A 143 -1.53 9.68 11.23
CA ALA A 143 -1.51 11.10 10.89
C ALA A 143 -1.99 11.99 12.05
N ASN A 144 -3.01 11.54 12.80
CA ASN A 144 -3.49 12.23 14.00
C ASN A 144 -2.44 12.21 15.13
N GLU A 145 -1.79 11.06 15.38
CA GLU A 145 -0.72 10.93 16.37
C GLU A 145 0.47 11.84 16.05
N GLU A 146 0.83 11.94 14.75
CA GLU A 146 1.86 12.83 14.23
C GLU A 146 1.43 14.30 14.14
N LYS A 147 0.18 14.61 14.49
CA LYS A 147 -0.41 15.97 14.42
C LYS A 147 -0.38 16.58 13.02
N CYS A 148 -0.52 15.74 11.99
CA CYS A 148 -0.65 16.24 10.64
C CYS A 148 -1.98 16.97 10.46
N PHE A 149 -1.96 18.08 9.72
CA PHE A 149 -3.17 18.85 9.40
C PHE A 149 -4.14 18.07 8.51
N ASN A 150 -3.60 17.33 7.56
CA ASN A 150 -4.40 16.54 6.61
C ASN A 150 -3.63 15.33 6.10
N ILE A 151 -4.37 14.46 5.38
CA ILE A 151 -3.80 13.41 4.53
C ILE A 151 -4.09 13.79 3.08
N THR A 152 -3.08 13.68 2.23
CA THR A 152 -3.21 13.90 0.79
C THR A 152 -2.69 12.71 0.00
N LEU A 153 -3.16 12.55 -1.24
CA LEU A 153 -2.68 11.56 -2.20
C LEU A 153 -3.02 11.99 -3.63
N ASN A 154 -2.46 11.30 -4.62
CA ASN A 154 -2.84 11.46 -6.01
C ASN A 154 -3.54 10.21 -6.53
N VAL A 155 -4.63 10.39 -7.26
CA VAL A 155 -5.34 9.32 -7.96
C VAL A 155 -5.29 9.58 -9.46
N TRP A 156 -4.89 8.57 -10.23
CA TRP A 156 -4.94 8.65 -11.68
C TRP A 156 -6.38 8.69 -12.17
N ALA A 157 -6.71 9.64 -13.05
CA ALA A 157 -8.05 9.81 -13.62
C ALA A 157 -8.59 8.53 -14.31
N LYS A 158 -7.69 7.65 -14.76
CA LYS A 158 -8.03 6.34 -15.35
C LYS A 158 -8.20 5.21 -14.32
N ASN A 159 -8.17 5.53 -13.02
CA ASN A 159 -8.42 4.58 -11.94
C ASN A 159 -9.65 4.98 -11.10
N PRO A 160 -10.87 4.89 -11.66
CA PRO A 160 -12.10 5.30 -10.96
C PRO A 160 -12.38 4.44 -9.72
N SER A 161 -11.88 3.22 -9.66
CA SER A 161 -12.06 2.36 -8.48
C SER A 161 -11.27 2.87 -7.26
N ALA A 162 -10.06 3.38 -7.47
CA ALA A 162 -9.30 4.02 -6.40
C ALA A 162 -9.96 5.33 -5.96
N GLN A 163 -10.44 6.14 -6.90
CA GLN A 163 -11.15 7.38 -6.57
C GLN A 163 -12.37 7.08 -5.70
N ALA A 164 -13.25 6.17 -6.13
CA ALA A 164 -14.44 5.79 -5.37
C ALA A 164 -14.10 5.22 -3.97
N PHE A 165 -12.99 4.49 -3.86
CA PHE A 165 -12.51 4.01 -2.56
C PHE A 165 -12.16 5.17 -1.63
N TYR A 166 -11.36 6.14 -2.07
CA TYR A 166 -10.96 7.27 -1.22
C TYR A 166 -12.14 8.20 -0.90
N GLU A 167 -13.05 8.44 -1.83
CA GLU A 167 -14.28 9.18 -1.58
C GLU A 167 -15.14 8.48 -0.52
N SER A 168 -15.23 7.15 -0.53
CA SER A 168 -15.93 6.38 0.50
C SER A 168 -15.27 6.45 1.88
N MET A 169 -13.99 6.80 1.93
CA MET A 169 -13.23 7.07 3.17
C MET A 169 -13.35 8.52 3.64
N GLY A 170 -14.13 9.36 2.95
CA GLY A 170 -14.36 10.76 3.32
C GLY A 170 -13.38 11.75 2.71
N MET A 171 -12.52 11.32 1.76
CA MET A 171 -11.63 12.25 1.05
C MET A 171 -12.39 13.04 -0.01
N THR A 172 -11.95 14.27 -0.24
CA THR A 172 -12.50 15.18 -1.26
C THR A 172 -11.36 15.68 -2.15
N VAL A 173 -11.71 16.12 -3.36
CA VAL A 173 -10.72 16.69 -4.29
C VAL A 173 -10.17 17.99 -3.73
N GLN A 174 -8.85 18.06 -3.52
CA GLN A 174 -8.14 19.26 -3.07
C GLN A 174 -7.67 20.13 -4.24
N LYS A 175 -7.11 19.50 -5.25
CA LYS A 175 -6.56 20.15 -6.46
C LYS A 175 -6.65 19.22 -7.65
N VAL A 176 -6.57 19.78 -8.84
CA VAL A 176 -6.57 19.03 -10.10
C VAL A 176 -5.22 19.21 -10.78
N CYS A 177 -4.61 18.12 -11.24
CA CYS A 177 -3.44 18.14 -12.10
C CYS A 177 -3.90 18.08 -13.57
N MET A 178 -3.47 19.04 -14.38
CA MET A 178 -3.79 19.10 -15.81
C MET A 178 -2.57 18.67 -16.62
N GLU A 179 -2.80 17.94 -17.71
CA GLU A 179 -1.75 17.43 -18.61
C GLU A 179 -2.05 17.85 -20.06
N GLN A 180 -0.99 18.19 -20.79
CA GLN A 180 -1.03 18.32 -22.24
C GLN A 180 0.12 17.50 -22.83
N ILE A 181 -0.23 16.44 -23.58
CA ILE A 181 0.78 15.63 -24.28
C ILE A 181 1.34 16.42 -25.46
N ILE A 182 2.67 16.61 -25.50
CA ILE A 182 3.34 17.41 -26.55
C ILE A 182 3.86 16.52 -27.67
N SER A 183 4.22 15.27 -27.39
CA SER A 183 4.67 14.29 -28.38
C SER A 183 4.05 12.93 -28.12
N SER A 184 3.37 12.38 -29.12
CA SER A 184 3.02 10.96 -29.13
C SER A 184 4.22 10.18 -29.69
N LYS A 185 4.80 9.29 -28.92
CA LYS A 185 5.75 8.28 -29.41
C LYS A 185 5.01 7.11 -30.03
#